data_4482967f48e32e7d8b8ffa8ba706295a
#
_entry.id   4482967f48e32e7d8b8ffa8ba706295a
#
_cell.length_a   1.000
_cell.length_b   1.000
_cell.length_c   1.000
_cell.angle_alpha   90.00
_cell.angle_beta   90.00
_cell.angle_gamma   90.00
#
_symmetry.space_group_name_H-M   'P 1'
#
loop_
_entity.id
_entity.type
_entity.pdbx_description
1 polymer ?
#
loop_
_entity_poly.entity_id
_entity_poly.type
_entity_poly.pdbx_seq_one_letter_code
_entity_poly.pdbx_strand_id
1 'polypeptide(L)'
;LSSLRRFYTDDAGYALATQVDNDLFTICEGLQGGTVGGSGAALWEKAVIGGDGTTLFTGNSSNDSDITDAGIRKMILTLDNADVPMDGRFMIIPPIAANDMLGINRFTEQQYIGNGEAIKTGKIGSIYGIDVYVSSNCPTIESGAARVGVMMHKDALGLVEQMGVRSQTQYKQEYLGDLFTSDTLYGVGELRNNAGIAFVVPAT
;
A
#
# COMPACT_ATOMS: atom_id res chain seq x y z
N LEU A 1 -31.18 -9.56 -17.36
CA LEU A 1 -31.13 -8.23 -16.71
C LEU A 1 -30.67 -8.30 -15.27
N SER A 2 -31.05 -9.31 -14.47
CA SER A 2 -30.62 -9.46 -13.06
C SER A 2 -29.09 -9.69 -12.93
N SER A 3 -28.49 -10.48 -13.81
CA SER A 3 -27.04 -10.73 -13.81
C SER A 3 -26.22 -9.48 -14.17
N LEU A 4 -26.75 -8.64 -15.05
CA LEU A 4 -26.11 -7.40 -15.45
C LEU A 4 -26.11 -6.37 -14.30
N ARG A 5 -27.23 -6.27 -13.58
CA ARG A 5 -27.29 -5.40 -12.38
C ARG A 5 -26.28 -5.80 -11.32
N ARG A 6 -26.15 -7.11 -11.06
CA ARG A 6 -25.18 -7.62 -10.11
C ARG A 6 -23.76 -7.26 -10.51
N PHE A 7 -23.40 -7.42 -11.80
CA PHE A 7 -22.10 -7.04 -12.32
C PHE A 7 -21.77 -5.57 -12.05
N TYR A 8 -22.69 -4.65 -12.36
CA TYR A 8 -22.48 -3.22 -12.11
C TYR A 8 -22.40 -2.87 -10.61
N THR A 9 -23.14 -3.59 -9.76
CA THR A 9 -23.09 -3.39 -8.31
C THR A 9 -21.73 -3.82 -7.75
N ASP A 10 -21.22 -4.96 -8.20
CA ASP A 10 -19.92 -5.48 -7.76
C ASP A 10 -18.77 -4.56 -8.24
N ASP A 11 -18.85 -4.07 -9.48
CA ASP A 11 -17.88 -3.12 -10.05
C ASP A 11 -17.87 -1.76 -9.31
N ALA A 12 -19.05 -1.25 -8.99
CA ALA A 12 -19.16 -0.02 -8.19
C ALA A 12 -18.59 -0.19 -6.77
N GLY A 13 -18.82 -1.35 -6.13
CA GLY A 13 -18.21 -1.67 -4.84
C GLY A 13 -16.69 -1.72 -4.91
N TYR A 14 -16.14 -2.34 -5.95
CA TYR A 14 -14.70 -2.38 -6.20
C TYR A 14 -14.11 -0.98 -6.42
N ALA A 15 -14.77 -0.14 -7.23
CA ALA A 15 -14.32 1.22 -7.49
C ALA A 15 -14.26 2.08 -6.22
N LEU A 16 -15.29 1.97 -5.34
CA LEU A 16 -15.29 2.66 -4.05
C LEU A 16 -14.18 2.16 -3.13
N ALA A 17 -13.95 0.85 -3.04
CA ALA A 17 -12.87 0.28 -2.24
C ALA A 17 -11.49 0.75 -2.74
N THR A 18 -11.28 0.76 -4.05
CA THR A 18 -10.04 1.26 -4.66
C THR A 18 -9.81 2.75 -4.34
N GLN A 19 -10.88 3.56 -4.30
CA GLN A 19 -10.77 4.97 -3.93
C GLN A 19 -10.36 5.15 -2.46
N VAL A 20 -10.93 4.37 -1.54
CA VAL A 20 -10.54 4.37 -0.12
C VAL A 20 -9.07 4.01 0.04
N ASP A 21 -8.59 2.98 -0.66
CA ASP A 21 -7.18 2.59 -0.64
C ASP A 21 -6.27 3.74 -1.15
N ASN A 22 -6.65 4.39 -2.25
CA ASN A 22 -5.88 5.51 -2.80
C ASN A 22 -5.82 6.69 -1.84
N ASP A 23 -6.92 7.01 -1.16
CA ASP A 23 -6.96 8.09 -0.17
C ASP A 23 -6.08 7.75 1.05
N LEU A 24 -6.07 6.48 1.49
CA LEU A 24 -5.17 6.01 2.55
C LEU A 24 -3.70 6.09 2.13
N PHE A 25 -3.36 5.67 0.91
CA PHE A 25 -1.99 5.81 0.41
C PHE A 25 -1.55 7.27 0.31
N THR A 26 -2.44 8.18 -0.08
CA THR A 26 -2.12 9.62 -0.13
C THR A 26 -1.72 10.15 1.24
N ILE A 27 -2.36 9.68 2.32
CA ILE A 27 -2.00 10.09 3.68
C ILE A 27 -0.67 9.47 4.14
N CYS A 28 -0.31 8.29 3.63
CA CYS A 28 0.97 7.67 3.94
C CYS A 28 2.19 8.55 3.57
N GLU A 29 2.02 9.58 2.74
CA GLU A 29 3.05 10.58 2.44
C GLU A 29 3.53 11.33 3.68
N GLY A 30 2.68 11.47 4.70
CA GLY A 30 3.03 12.09 5.98
C GLY A 30 3.90 11.22 6.89
N LEU A 31 3.94 9.91 6.67
CA LEU A 31 4.69 8.98 7.52
C LEU A 31 6.20 9.22 7.39
N GLN A 32 6.91 8.94 8.47
CA GLN A 32 8.36 9.15 8.69
C GLN A 32 9.17 9.63 7.47
N GLY A 33 9.35 10.94 7.39
CA GLY A 33 10.12 11.57 6.32
C GLY A 33 9.27 12.00 5.12
N GLY A 34 8.01 11.66 5.02
CA GLY A 34 7.09 12.23 4.04
C GLY A 34 6.88 13.73 4.29
N THR A 35 6.61 14.49 3.24
CA THR A 35 6.17 15.89 3.36
C THR A 35 4.71 15.98 2.96
N VAL A 36 3.85 16.28 3.90
CA VAL A 36 2.44 16.55 3.61
C VAL A 36 2.33 17.88 2.86
N GLY A 37 1.68 17.88 1.71
CA GLY A 37 1.20 19.09 1.06
C GLY A 37 1.94 19.59 -0.17
N GLY A 38 2.67 18.73 -0.87
CA GLY A 38 3.20 19.05 -2.21
C GLY A 38 2.28 18.56 -3.32
N SER A 39 2.04 19.37 -4.34
CA SER A 39 1.34 18.98 -5.55
C SER A 39 2.33 18.34 -6.53
N GLY A 40 2.12 17.09 -6.92
CA GLY A 40 2.92 16.41 -7.95
C GLY A 40 3.98 15.43 -7.43
N ALA A 41 4.99 15.14 -8.23
CA ALA A 41 6.06 14.16 -7.96
C ALA A 41 6.87 14.38 -6.66
N ALA A 42 6.68 15.50 -6.03
CA ALA A 42 7.33 15.88 -4.77
C ALA A 42 6.79 15.17 -3.52
N LEU A 43 5.68 14.46 -3.60
CA LEU A 43 4.97 13.90 -2.45
C LEU A 43 5.77 12.84 -1.69
N TRP A 44 6.66 12.12 -2.38
CA TRP A 44 7.42 11.01 -1.84
C TRP A 44 8.93 11.28 -1.73
N GLU A 45 9.36 12.53 -1.87
CA GLU A 45 10.78 12.90 -1.88
C GLU A 45 11.57 12.49 -0.64
N LYS A 46 10.88 12.20 0.46
CA LYS A 46 11.52 11.76 1.70
C LYS A 46 11.29 10.29 2.02
N ALA A 47 10.61 9.55 1.14
CA ALA A 47 10.52 8.10 1.28
C ALA A 47 11.91 7.47 1.14
N VAL A 48 12.18 6.42 1.88
CA VAL A 48 13.43 5.68 1.75
C VAL A 48 13.41 4.77 0.52
N ILE A 49 14.57 4.43 -0.02
CA ILE A 49 14.68 3.42 -1.07
C ILE A 49 14.66 2.01 -0.47
N GLY A 50 14.12 1.04 -1.21
CA GLY A 50 13.94 -0.33 -0.72
C GLY A 50 15.23 -1.10 -0.47
N GLY A 51 16.34 -0.76 -1.17
CA GLY A 51 17.59 -1.50 -1.12
C GLY A 51 18.30 -1.46 0.24
N ASP A 52 18.56 -0.29 0.76
CA ASP A 52 19.25 -0.11 2.05
C ASP A 52 18.33 0.34 3.19
N GLY A 53 17.11 0.78 2.86
CA GLY A 53 16.11 1.24 3.82
C GLY A 53 16.46 2.55 4.54
N THR A 54 17.49 3.26 4.11
CA THR A 54 17.98 4.50 4.75
C THR A 54 18.23 5.63 3.79
N THR A 55 18.66 5.36 2.56
CA THR A 55 18.85 6.39 1.54
C THR A 55 17.50 6.96 1.13
N LEU A 56 17.36 8.29 1.20
CA LEU A 56 16.16 8.97 0.79
C LEU A 56 16.01 8.93 -0.73
N PHE A 57 14.78 8.73 -1.18
CA PHE A 57 14.45 8.86 -2.59
C PHE A 57 14.51 10.34 -3.00
N THR A 58 15.18 10.62 -4.08
CA THR A 58 15.22 11.95 -4.69
C THR A 58 14.58 11.88 -6.06
N GLY A 59 13.46 12.56 -6.25
CA GLY A 59 12.74 12.58 -7.51
C GLY A 59 13.66 12.88 -8.70
N ASN A 60 13.43 12.27 -9.84
CA ASN A 60 14.19 12.37 -11.08
C ASN A 60 15.64 11.86 -11.02
N SER A 61 16.02 11.08 -10.03
CA SER A 61 17.42 10.65 -9.86
C SER A 61 17.67 9.19 -10.21
N SER A 62 16.64 8.40 -10.52
CA SER A 62 16.77 6.94 -10.74
C SER A 62 17.57 6.26 -9.63
N ASN A 63 17.41 6.74 -8.39
CA ASN A 63 18.09 6.18 -7.22
C ASN A 63 17.23 5.16 -6.46
N ASP A 64 16.12 4.76 -7.05
CA ASP A 64 15.32 3.64 -6.58
C ASP A 64 16.11 2.34 -6.63
N SER A 65 15.81 1.42 -5.75
CA SER A 65 16.51 0.15 -5.63
C SER A 65 15.54 -0.95 -5.21
N ASP A 66 15.80 -2.14 -5.70
CA ASP A 66 15.04 -3.34 -5.36
C ASP A 66 14.98 -3.55 -3.86
N ILE A 67 13.88 -4.12 -3.38
CA ILE A 67 13.75 -4.43 -1.97
C ILE A 67 14.73 -5.54 -1.57
N THR A 68 15.46 -5.32 -0.48
CA THR A 68 16.44 -6.27 0.04
C THR A 68 16.15 -6.63 1.50
N ASP A 69 16.69 -7.76 1.95
CA ASP A 69 16.65 -8.16 3.37
C ASP A 69 17.28 -7.08 4.28
N ALA A 70 18.36 -6.45 3.84
CA ALA A 70 19.01 -5.38 4.59
C ALA A 70 18.11 -4.15 4.71
N GLY A 71 17.42 -3.79 3.62
CA GLY A 71 16.44 -2.69 3.60
C GLY A 71 15.29 -2.94 4.58
N ILE A 72 14.69 -4.12 4.54
CA ILE A 72 13.59 -4.49 5.45
C ILE A 72 14.02 -4.39 6.91
N ARG A 73 15.19 -4.93 7.27
CA ARG A 73 15.72 -4.85 8.64
C ARG A 73 15.99 -3.42 9.09
N LYS A 74 16.44 -2.55 8.18
CA LYS A 74 16.64 -1.13 8.48
C LYS A 74 15.34 -0.39 8.70
N MET A 75 14.31 -0.68 7.91
CA MET A 75 12.97 -0.11 8.13
C MET A 75 12.41 -0.54 9.48
N ILE A 76 12.58 -1.82 9.87
CA ILE A 76 12.20 -2.33 11.18
C ILE A 76 12.93 -1.57 12.29
N LEU A 77 14.25 -1.42 12.17
CA LEU A 77 15.06 -0.67 13.13
C LEU A 77 14.58 0.79 13.28
N THR A 78 14.16 1.41 12.19
CA THR A 78 13.62 2.78 12.22
C THR A 78 12.35 2.87 13.05
N LEU A 79 11.43 1.89 12.88
CA LEU A 79 10.22 1.80 13.69
C LEU A 79 10.52 1.47 15.17
N ASP A 80 11.52 0.62 15.43
CA ASP A 80 11.96 0.28 16.80
C ASP A 80 12.55 1.50 17.51
N ASN A 81 13.36 2.29 16.80
CA ASN A 81 13.90 3.55 17.33
C ASN A 81 12.83 4.62 17.59
N ALA A 82 11.67 4.49 16.96
CA ALA A 82 10.52 5.35 17.18
C ALA A 82 9.56 4.83 18.28
N ASP A 83 9.97 3.81 19.03
CA ASP A 83 9.20 3.16 20.11
C ASP A 83 7.81 2.68 19.63
N VAL A 84 7.75 2.14 18.41
CA VAL A 84 6.52 1.55 17.86
C VAL A 84 6.40 0.10 18.30
N PRO A 85 5.26 -0.36 18.84
CA PRO A 85 5.09 -1.77 19.20
C PRO A 85 5.34 -2.71 18.03
N MET A 86 5.90 -3.89 18.31
CA MET A 86 6.15 -4.90 17.27
C MET A 86 4.86 -5.60 16.81
N ASP A 87 3.92 -5.78 17.74
CA ASP A 87 2.63 -6.40 17.45
C ASP A 87 1.74 -5.46 16.65
N GLY A 88 1.12 -5.97 15.60
CA GLY A 88 0.24 -5.19 14.72
C GLY A 88 0.96 -4.35 13.65
N ARG A 89 2.24 -4.62 13.40
CA ARG A 89 2.94 -4.07 12.21
C ARG A 89 2.57 -4.87 10.98
N PHE A 90 2.45 -4.18 9.86
CA PHE A 90 2.24 -4.79 8.56
C PHE A 90 2.96 -4.00 7.47
N MET A 91 3.16 -4.65 6.34
CA MET A 91 3.80 -4.06 5.17
C MET A 91 2.91 -4.25 3.95
N ILE A 92 2.70 -3.18 3.20
CA ILE A 92 1.99 -3.20 1.92
C ILE A 92 3.02 -2.93 0.83
N ILE A 93 3.12 -3.84 -0.11
CA ILE A 93 4.10 -3.80 -1.19
C ILE A 93 3.45 -3.86 -2.56
N PRO A 94 4.04 -3.24 -3.57
CA PRO A 94 3.63 -3.43 -4.95
C PRO A 94 3.98 -4.84 -5.45
N PRO A 95 3.31 -5.35 -6.51
CA PRO A 95 3.57 -6.69 -7.04
C PRO A 95 5.02 -6.93 -7.48
N ILE A 96 5.71 -5.89 -7.96
CA ILE A 96 7.12 -5.99 -8.34
C ILE A 96 8.01 -6.30 -7.13
N ALA A 97 7.83 -5.58 -6.02
CA ALA A 97 8.57 -5.85 -4.80
C ALA A 97 8.28 -7.25 -4.23
N ALA A 98 7.05 -7.76 -4.40
CA ALA A 98 6.73 -9.13 -4.03
C ALA A 98 7.51 -10.15 -4.88
N ASN A 99 7.69 -9.88 -6.18
CA ASN A 99 8.51 -10.71 -7.06
C ASN A 99 9.99 -10.68 -6.62
N ASP A 100 10.54 -9.52 -6.30
CA ASP A 100 11.92 -9.37 -5.83
C ASP A 100 12.14 -10.10 -4.50
N MET A 101 11.17 -10.02 -3.58
CA MET A 101 11.22 -10.74 -2.30
C MET A 101 11.24 -12.26 -2.48
N LEU A 102 10.57 -12.79 -3.49
CA LEU A 102 10.66 -14.23 -3.84
C LEU A 102 12.05 -14.62 -4.35
N GLY A 103 12.84 -13.67 -4.84
CA GLY A 103 14.24 -13.87 -5.22
C GLY A 103 15.21 -13.87 -4.03
N ILE A 104 14.79 -13.45 -2.85
CA ILE A 104 15.64 -13.42 -1.65
C ILE A 104 15.66 -14.81 -1.01
N ASN A 105 16.81 -15.51 -1.09
CA ASN A 105 16.96 -16.88 -0.60
C ASN A 105 16.50 -17.07 0.85
N ARG A 106 16.73 -16.09 1.72
CA ARG A 106 16.35 -16.12 3.13
C ARG A 106 14.84 -16.26 3.34
N PHE A 107 14.03 -15.77 2.42
CA PHE A 107 12.57 -15.81 2.51
C PHE A 107 11.94 -16.97 1.76
N THR A 108 12.68 -17.64 0.88
CA THR A 108 12.15 -18.67 -0.01
C THR A 108 12.72 -20.05 0.23
N GLU A 109 14.00 -20.16 0.56
CA GLU A 109 14.64 -21.45 0.73
C GLU A 109 14.21 -22.16 2.03
N GLN A 110 13.84 -23.42 1.91
CA GLN A 110 13.43 -24.29 3.03
C GLN A 110 14.47 -24.35 4.15
N GLN A 111 15.75 -24.24 3.80
CA GLN A 111 16.88 -24.22 4.73
C GLN A 111 16.81 -23.06 5.73
N TYR A 112 16.19 -21.94 5.36
CA TYR A 112 16.05 -20.75 6.23
C TYR A 112 14.70 -20.65 6.92
N ILE A 113 13.61 -21.12 6.29
CA ILE A 113 12.23 -20.95 6.76
C ILE A 113 11.70 -22.20 7.48
N GLY A 114 12.31 -23.37 7.23
CA GLY A 114 11.87 -24.65 7.81
C GLY A 114 10.68 -25.31 7.12
N ASN A 115 9.73 -24.58 6.59
CA ASN A 115 8.52 -25.12 5.97
C ASN A 115 8.46 -25.05 4.44
N GLY A 116 9.26 -24.20 3.78
CA GLY A 116 9.30 -24.09 2.32
C GLY A 116 7.97 -23.75 1.63
N GLU A 117 7.02 -23.18 2.34
CA GLU A 117 5.70 -22.89 1.78
C GLU A 117 5.72 -21.75 0.74
N ALA A 118 6.63 -20.80 0.89
CA ALA A 118 6.76 -19.70 -0.05
C ALA A 118 7.12 -20.20 -1.47
N ILE A 119 7.99 -21.20 -1.59
CA ILE A 119 8.35 -21.81 -2.87
C ILE A 119 7.16 -22.56 -3.49
N LYS A 120 6.35 -23.23 -2.65
CA LYS A 120 5.22 -24.04 -3.14
C LYS A 120 4.02 -23.22 -3.53
N THR A 121 3.73 -22.15 -2.79
CA THR A 121 2.49 -21.37 -2.93
C THR A 121 2.69 -19.98 -3.51
N GLY A 122 3.95 -19.48 -3.56
CA GLY A 122 4.25 -18.10 -3.93
C GLY A 122 3.75 -17.08 -2.92
N LYS A 123 3.31 -17.51 -1.73
CA LYS A 123 2.78 -16.65 -0.69
C LYS A 123 3.86 -16.34 0.35
N ILE A 124 4.24 -15.09 0.48
CA ILE A 124 5.27 -14.64 1.42
C ILE A 124 4.77 -14.71 2.87
N GLY A 125 3.49 -14.41 3.10
CA GLY A 125 2.87 -14.50 4.44
C GLY A 125 3.37 -13.44 5.40
N SER A 126 4.26 -13.80 6.31
CA SER A 126 4.87 -12.87 7.27
C SER A 126 6.39 -12.96 7.26
N ILE A 127 7.07 -11.83 7.44
CA ILE A 127 8.53 -11.71 7.48
C ILE A 127 8.90 -10.95 8.76
N TYR A 128 9.79 -11.52 9.57
CA TYR A 128 10.22 -10.94 10.87
C TYR A 128 9.05 -10.58 11.79
N GLY A 129 7.94 -11.33 11.73
CA GLY A 129 6.74 -11.05 12.51
C GLY A 129 5.85 -9.94 11.96
N ILE A 130 6.13 -9.47 10.74
CA ILE A 130 5.36 -8.45 10.03
C ILE A 130 4.55 -9.11 8.92
N ASP A 131 3.25 -8.89 8.90
CA ASP A 131 2.39 -9.41 7.84
C ASP A 131 2.61 -8.63 6.54
N VAL A 132 2.76 -9.35 5.43
CA VAL A 132 3.02 -8.76 4.11
C VAL A 132 1.78 -8.88 3.24
N TYR A 133 1.31 -7.73 2.75
CA TYR A 133 0.18 -7.63 1.83
C TYR A 133 0.65 -7.08 0.49
N VAL A 134 0.18 -7.68 -0.59
CA VAL A 134 0.50 -7.23 -1.96
C VAL A 134 -0.70 -6.47 -2.52
N SER A 135 -0.47 -5.24 -2.97
CA SER A 135 -1.52 -4.42 -3.58
C SER A 135 -1.05 -3.79 -4.88
N SER A 136 -1.88 -3.89 -5.92
CA SER A 136 -1.67 -3.18 -7.18
C SER A 136 -2.02 -1.69 -7.10
N ASN A 137 -2.72 -1.27 -6.03
CA ASN A 137 -3.09 0.12 -5.79
C ASN A 137 -1.95 0.97 -5.19
N CYS A 138 -0.79 0.36 -4.93
CA CYS A 138 0.40 1.10 -4.51
C CYS A 138 0.71 2.24 -5.49
N PRO A 139 0.89 3.50 -5.00
CA PRO A 139 1.10 4.66 -5.86
C PRO A 139 2.28 4.49 -6.78
N THR A 140 2.14 5.00 -8.00
CA THR A 140 3.23 5.14 -8.96
C THR A 140 3.76 6.58 -8.92
N ILE A 141 5.05 6.72 -8.94
CA ILE A 141 5.75 8.01 -8.98
C ILE A 141 6.69 8.06 -10.18
N GLU A 142 7.25 9.22 -10.48
CA GLU A 142 8.15 9.45 -11.60
C GLU A 142 7.61 8.96 -12.96
N SER A 143 6.39 9.36 -13.28
CA SER A 143 5.74 8.96 -14.54
C SER A 143 5.63 7.44 -14.70
N GLY A 144 5.58 6.69 -13.59
CA GLY A 144 5.43 5.25 -13.58
C GLY A 144 6.74 4.46 -13.47
N ALA A 145 7.89 5.12 -13.30
CA ALA A 145 9.19 4.45 -13.18
C ALA A 145 9.40 3.78 -11.83
N ALA A 146 8.77 4.31 -10.77
CA ALA A 146 8.89 3.77 -9.42
C ALA A 146 7.52 3.58 -8.76
N ARG A 147 7.46 2.72 -7.74
CA ARG A 147 6.27 2.46 -6.93
C ARG A 147 6.57 2.60 -5.44
N VAL A 148 5.57 3.03 -4.70
CA VAL A 148 5.70 3.23 -3.26
C VAL A 148 5.07 2.06 -2.50
N GLY A 149 5.86 1.50 -1.58
CA GLY A 149 5.35 0.59 -0.55
C GLY A 149 5.37 1.26 0.82
N VAL A 150 4.67 0.69 1.78
CA VAL A 150 4.55 1.24 3.13
C VAL A 150 4.70 0.13 4.15
N MET A 151 5.53 0.37 5.19
CA MET A 151 5.60 -0.45 6.39
C MET A 151 5.09 0.38 7.56
N MET A 152 4.04 -0.08 8.27
CA MET A 152 3.42 0.71 9.33
C MET A 152 2.79 -0.16 10.41
N HIS A 153 2.53 0.47 11.54
CA HIS A 153 1.69 -0.08 12.60
C HIS A 153 0.23 0.36 12.39
N LYS A 154 -0.71 -0.45 12.86
CA LYS A 154 -2.16 -0.17 12.75
C LYS A 154 -2.59 1.20 13.29
N ASP A 155 -1.84 1.77 14.23
CA ASP A 155 -2.13 3.09 14.83
C ASP A 155 -1.51 4.26 14.04
N ALA A 156 -0.90 4.01 12.88
CA ALA A 156 -0.34 5.06 12.03
C ALA A 156 -1.43 5.90 11.37
N LEU A 157 -2.46 5.24 10.88
CA LEU A 157 -3.57 5.85 10.15
C LEU A 157 -4.91 5.56 10.82
N GLY A 158 -5.85 6.47 10.66
CA GLY A 158 -7.23 6.31 11.07
C GLY A 158 -8.18 6.41 9.88
N LEU A 159 -9.11 5.46 9.80
CA LEU A 159 -10.24 5.49 8.90
C LEU A 159 -11.52 5.60 9.74
N VAL A 160 -12.32 6.62 9.47
CA VAL A 160 -13.61 6.84 10.11
C VAL A 160 -14.70 6.79 9.05
N GLU A 161 -15.61 5.86 9.18
CA GLU A 161 -16.76 5.72 8.30
C GLU A 161 -18.01 6.29 8.99
N GLN A 162 -18.61 7.32 8.40
CA GLN A 162 -19.85 7.89 8.88
C GLN A 162 -21.06 7.20 8.25
N MET A 163 -20.96 6.86 6.96
CA MET A 163 -22.01 6.19 6.23
C MET A 163 -21.41 5.10 5.36
N GLY A 164 -21.83 3.86 5.59
CA GLY A 164 -21.45 2.72 4.76
C GLY A 164 -21.92 2.86 3.31
N VAL A 165 -21.42 1.98 2.46
CA VAL A 165 -21.79 1.97 1.04
C VAL A 165 -23.31 1.84 0.89
N ARG A 166 -23.91 2.84 0.29
CA ARG A 166 -25.33 2.92 -0.02
C ARG A 166 -25.51 2.90 -1.53
N SER A 167 -26.40 2.07 -2.03
CA SER A 167 -26.76 2.01 -3.44
C SER A 167 -28.22 2.38 -3.66
N GLN A 168 -28.48 3.17 -4.69
CA GLN A 168 -29.81 3.60 -5.09
C GLN A 168 -30.01 3.40 -6.60
N THR A 169 -31.24 3.04 -6.98
CA THR A 169 -31.62 2.89 -8.39
C THR A 169 -32.80 3.81 -8.68
N GLN A 170 -32.71 4.59 -9.75
CA GLN A 170 -33.77 5.47 -10.20
C GLN A 170 -33.95 5.33 -11.71
N TYR A 171 -35.21 5.21 -12.17
CA TYR A 171 -35.52 5.27 -13.59
C TYR A 171 -35.42 6.71 -14.10
N LYS A 172 -34.62 6.93 -15.14
CA LYS A 172 -34.44 8.23 -15.82
C LYS A 172 -35.16 8.18 -17.16
N GLN A 173 -36.24 8.95 -17.30
CA GLN A 173 -37.05 9.01 -18.53
C GLN A 173 -36.28 9.63 -19.71
N GLU A 174 -35.36 10.58 -19.44
CA GLU A 174 -34.53 11.25 -20.46
C GLU A 174 -33.61 10.28 -21.21
N TYR A 175 -33.16 9.23 -20.54
CA TYR A 175 -32.25 8.22 -21.11
C TYR A 175 -32.91 6.86 -21.35
N LEU A 176 -34.21 6.74 -21.06
CA LEU A 176 -34.98 5.49 -21.14
C LEU A 176 -34.26 4.31 -20.44
N GLY A 177 -33.64 4.59 -19.27
CA GLY A 177 -32.86 3.60 -18.55
C GLY A 177 -32.86 3.81 -17.03
N ASP A 178 -32.35 2.80 -16.31
CA ASP A 178 -32.15 2.85 -14.86
C ASP A 178 -30.79 3.50 -14.56
N LEU A 179 -30.79 4.55 -13.73
CA LEU A 179 -29.60 5.13 -13.15
C LEU A 179 -29.29 4.39 -11.84
N PHE A 180 -28.10 3.81 -11.75
CA PHE A 180 -27.55 3.24 -10.53
C PHE A 180 -26.55 4.22 -9.92
N THR A 181 -26.72 4.53 -8.64
CA THR A 181 -25.83 5.41 -7.89
C THR A 181 -25.35 4.70 -6.63
N SER A 182 -24.05 4.72 -6.38
CA SER A 182 -23.47 4.20 -5.15
C SER A 182 -22.63 5.29 -4.49
N ASP A 183 -22.85 5.50 -3.19
CA ASP A 183 -22.18 6.52 -2.41
C ASP A 183 -21.75 6.00 -1.03
N THR A 184 -20.65 6.55 -0.51
CA THR A 184 -20.16 6.31 0.85
C THR A 184 -19.63 7.63 1.42
N LEU A 185 -19.62 7.75 2.74
CA LEU A 185 -19.07 8.89 3.44
C LEU A 185 -18.10 8.43 4.50
N TYR A 186 -16.83 8.71 4.28
CA TYR A 186 -15.74 8.37 5.17
C TYR A 186 -14.74 9.51 5.27
N GLY A 187 -13.88 9.45 6.26
CA GLY A 187 -12.73 10.32 6.40
C GLY A 187 -11.50 9.51 6.77
N VAL A 188 -10.36 9.91 6.26
CA VAL A 188 -9.08 9.31 6.55
C VAL A 188 -8.15 10.35 7.18
N GLY A 189 -7.25 9.93 8.05
CA GLY A 189 -6.34 10.84 8.73
C GLY A 189 -5.11 10.13 9.26
N GLU A 190 -4.00 10.85 9.33
CA GLU A 190 -2.81 10.40 10.01
C GLU A 190 -2.99 10.56 11.53
N LEU A 191 -2.67 9.53 12.29
CA LEU A 191 -2.73 9.53 13.76
C LEU A 191 -1.33 9.67 14.36
N ARG A 192 -0.36 8.94 13.84
CA ARG A 192 1.01 8.89 14.34
C ARG A 192 2.00 8.85 13.18
N ASN A 193 2.64 9.97 12.92
CA ASN A 193 3.65 10.13 11.86
C ASN A 193 4.81 9.13 11.98
N ASN A 194 5.32 8.91 13.18
CA ASN A 194 6.46 8.03 13.43
C ASN A 194 6.11 6.53 13.48
N ALA A 195 4.82 6.18 13.34
CA ALA A 195 4.38 4.78 13.38
C ALA A 195 4.40 4.07 12.02
N GLY A 196 4.91 4.71 10.98
CA GLY A 196 5.06 4.12 9.67
C GLY A 196 6.23 4.71 8.91
N ILE A 197 6.65 4.01 7.86
CA ILE A 197 7.71 4.43 6.94
C ILE A 197 7.29 4.09 5.52
N ALA A 198 7.43 5.06 4.62
CA ALA A 198 7.24 4.85 3.19
C ALA A 198 8.57 4.50 2.52
N PHE A 199 8.55 3.61 1.56
CA PHE A 199 9.72 3.22 0.78
C PHE A 199 9.40 3.13 -0.70
N VAL A 200 10.41 3.33 -1.53
CA VAL A 200 10.29 3.35 -2.99
C VAL A 200 11.09 2.19 -3.58
N VAL A 201 10.47 1.52 -4.55
CA VAL A 201 11.07 0.44 -5.33
C VAL A 201 10.89 0.72 -6.83
N PRO A 202 11.73 0.17 -7.71
CA PRO A 202 11.53 0.28 -9.16
C PRO A 202 10.16 -0.27 -9.58
N ALA A 203 9.61 0.23 -10.66
CA ALA A 203 8.35 -0.26 -11.23
C ALA A 203 8.55 -1.38 -12.27
N THR A 204 9.80 -1.61 -12.70
CA THR A 204 10.18 -2.61 -13.72
C THR A 204 11.45 -3.34 -13.34
#